data_e0e172f1f1ad1c41a745f7473dc37cbd
#
_entry.id   e0e172f1f1ad1c41a745f7473dc37cbd
#
_cell.length_a   1.000
_cell.length_b   1.000
_cell.length_c   1.000
_cell.angle_alpha   90.00
_cell.angle_beta   90.00
_cell.angle_gamma   90.00
#
_symmetry.space_group_name_H-M   'P 1'
#
loop_
_entity.id
_entity.type
_entity.pdbx_description
1 polymer ?
#
loop_
_entity_poly.entity_id
_entity_poly.type
_entity_poly.pdbx_seq_one_letter_code
_entity_poly.pdbx_strand_id
1 'polypeptide(L)'
;MFQPDRDTGRSVVRRLRFVGGALVLLAVVIVAHGIVSRATQNSRLRELTEAQAVPTVAIVAPINAQDHASLELPGRLAAYIRAPIYARVPGYLKSWQHDIGDRVQAGDVLADIDTPDLDQQLTQARADLSGAKANAKLAQISAQRWQSLAGTDAVAMQDVDQRTFTLNANIAQVKAAQANVDRLVAEEGFKHLIAPFNGIVTARETDIGALINVGAAGGAELFVVSETSKLRVYVNVPQNYVPSVPPGTKAAIRVPEHPDKTYSGTVEASAQAVNPSTGTTLMQLIVDNSAGEMMPGDYASIHLQIDDATRVLRVPSSALIFDAKGLSIATVDANSRVVVKPVSIARDLGAVIELASGLSPNDRVIQNPPDGIGNGTEVRINSPEGIGNGAKVRLAGAASDRADSGKAKDKDERS
;
A
#
# COMPACT_ATOMS: atom_id res chain seq x y z
N MET A 1 -5.66 80.24 -116.58
CA MET A 1 -6.13 81.11 -115.54
C MET A 1 -6.99 80.26 -114.63
N PHE A 2 -6.34 79.70 -113.62
CA PHE A 2 -7.05 78.82 -112.69
C PHE A 2 -6.55 79.17 -111.28
N GLN A 3 -7.43 79.59 -110.42
CA GLN A 3 -7.23 79.76 -109.03
C GLN A 3 -7.55 78.44 -108.30
N PRO A 4 -6.77 78.01 -107.39
CA PRO A 4 -7.09 76.84 -106.55
C PRO A 4 -7.79 77.29 -105.31
N ASP A 5 -8.78 76.58 -104.94
CA ASP A 5 -9.63 76.65 -103.82
C ASP A 5 -8.96 76.15 -102.55
N ARG A 6 -8.84 77.02 -101.46
CA ARG A 6 -8.23 76.73 -100.19
C ARG A 6 -9.24 76.69 -99.06
N ASP A 7 -10.05 75.64 -98.94
CA ASP A 7 -10.87 75.56 -97.75
C ASP A 7 -11.26 74.15 -97.24
N THR A 8 -10.50 73.13 -97.54
CA THR A 8 -10.80 71.79 -97.04
C THR A 8 -9.88 71.27 -95.89
N GLY A 9 -8.88 72.00 -95.38
CA GLY A 9 -7.90 71.54 -94.40
C GLY A 9 -8.23 71.74 -92.93
N ARG A 10 -9.17 72.64 -92.56
CA ARG A 10 -9.41 73.01 -91.16
C ARG A 10 -10.46 72.12 -90.40
N SER A 11 -11.33 71.46 -91.06
CA SER A 11 -12.36 70.63 -90.43
C SER A 11 -11.85 69.22 -90.04
N VAL A 12 -10.87 68.67 -90.77
CA VAL A 12 -10.30 67.33 -90.49
C VAL A 12 -9.37 67.34 -89.30
N VAL A 13 -8.54 68.39 -89.14
CA VAL A 13 -7.59 68.52 -88.00
C VAL A 13 -8.36 68.71 -86.62
N ARG A 14 -9.49 69.43 -86.68
CA ARG A 14 -10.32 69.60 -85.44
C ARG A 14 -11.03 68.34 -84.98
N ARG A 15 -11.52 67.52 -85.94
CA ARG A 15 -12.08 66.18 -85.63
C ARG A 15 -11.01 65.20 -85.13
N LEU A 16 -9.82 65.21 -85.65
CA LEU A 16 -8.70 64.38 -85.23
C LEU A 16 -8.23 64.73 -83.84
N ARG A 17 -8.27 66.03 -83.41
CA ARG A 17 -7.97 66.46 -82.05
C ARG A 17 -9.01 65.99 -81.04
N PHE A 18 -10.34 66.02 -81.40
CA PHE A 18 -11.40 65.48 -80.57
C PHE A 18 -11.32 63.97 -80.45
N VAL A 19 -11.03 63.19 -81.44
CA VAL A 19 -10.87 61.74 -81.42
C VAL A 19 -9.60 61.41 -80.61
N GLY A 20 -8.48 62.12 -80.72
CA GLY A 20 -7.28 61.94 -79.92
C GLY A 20 -7.55 62.20 -78.39
N GLY A 21 -8.28 63.31 -78.14
CA GLY A 21 -8.72 63.60 -76.73
C GLY A 21 -9.59 62.57 -76.11
N ALA A 22 -10.57 62.04 -76.89
CA ALA A 22 -11.43 60.96 -76.43
C ALA A 22 -10.70 59.66 -76.17
N LEU A 23 -9.70 59.29 -77.01
CA LEU A 23 -8.83 58.11 -76.78
C LEU A 23 -7.97 58.27 -75.53
N VAL A 24 -7.40 59.44 -75.31
CA VAL A 24 -6.59 59.73 -74.08
C VAL A 24 -7.51 59.64 -72.83
N LEU A 25 -8.70 60.19 -72.90
CA LEU A 25 -9.66 60.15 -71.79
C LEU A 25 -10.09 58.70 -71.50
N LEU A 26 -10.35 57.90 -72.55
CA LEU A 26 -10.67 56.48 -72.40
C LEU A 26 -9.46 55.73 -71.78
N ALA A 27 -8.23 56.01 -72.21
CA ALA A 27 -7.05 55.38 -71.66
C ALA A 27 -6.85 55.72 -70.15
N VAL A 28 -7.12 57.01 -69.78
CA VAL A 28 -7.06 57.44 -68.37
C VAL A 28 -8.14 56.77 -67.51
N VAL A 29 -9.36 56.59 -68.07
CA VAL A 29 -10.44 55.87 -67.38
C VAL A 29 -10.09 54.38 -67.18
N ILE A 30 -9.52 53.74 -68.20
CA ILE A 30 -9.06 52.34 -68.09
C ILE A 30 -7.95 52.21 -67.07
N VAL A 31 -6.97 53.07 -67.06
CA VAL A 31 -5.89 53.10 -66.06
C VAL A 31 -6.42 53.38 -64.65
N ALA A 32 -7.30 54.38 -64.50
CA ALA A 32 -7.91 54.67 -63.22
C ALA A 32 -8.75 53.49 -62.69
N HIS A 33 -9.53 52.84 -63.59
CA HIS A 33 -10.32 51.62 -63.23
C HIS A 33 -9.37 50.46 -62.84
N GLY A 34 -8.27 50.26 -63.57
CA GLY A 34 -7.22 49.25 -63.25
C GLY A 34 -6.56 49.51 -61.88
N ILE A 35 -6.27 50.76 -61.55
CA ILE A 35 -5.68 51.11 -60.25
C ILE A 35 -6.67 50.90 -59.10
N VAL A 36 -7.91 51.33 -59.27
CA VAL A 36 -8.99 51.10 -58.26
C VAL A 36 -9.28 49.61 -58.11
N SER A 37 -9.37 48.85 -59.18
CA SER A 37 -9.58 47.41 -59.11
C SER A 37 -8.44 46.67 -58.41
N ARG A 38 -7.22 47.06 -58.67
CA ARG A 38 -6.04 46.48 -57.95
C ARG A 38 -6.02 46.89 -56.48
N ALA A 39 -6.36 48.10 -56.12
CA ALA A 39 -6.45 48.57 -54.75
C ALA A 39 -7.53 47.80 -53.96
N THR A 40 -8.69 47.57 -54.54
CA THR A 40 -9.77 46.79 -53.90
C THR A 40 -9.49 45.32 -53.82
N GLN A 41 -8.78 44.71 -54.81
CA GLN A 41 -8.31 43.35 -54.71
C GLN A 41 -7.25 43.15 -53.63
N ASN A 42 -6.31 44.08 -53.52
CA ASN A 42 -5.26 44.04 -52.48
C ASN A 42 -5.86 44.19 -51.07
N SER A 43 -6.89 45.04 -50.90
CA SER A 43 -7.54 45.15 -49.57
C SER A 43 -8.32 43.87 -49.22
N ARG A 44 -9.05 43.28 -50.19
CA ARG A 44 -9.73 41.96 -49.97
C ARG A 44 -8.77 40.82 -49.69
N LEU A 45 -7.64 40.78 -50.40
CA LEU A 45 -6.59 39.78 -50.14
C LEU A 45 -5.95 39.96 -48.75
N ARG A 46 -5.74 41.19 -48.31
CA ARG A 46 -5.28 41.48 -46.94
C ARG A 46 -6.29 41.03 -45.89
N GLU A 47 -7.58 41.39 -46.03
CA GLU A 47 -8.66 40.96 -45.11
C GLU A 47 -8.79 39.42 -45.08
N LEU A 48 -8.69 38.73 -46.19
CA LEU A 48 -8.69 37.27 -46.25
C LEU A 48 -7.46 36.66 -45.61
N THR A 49 -6.29 37.26 -45.83
CA THR A 49 -5.04 36.79 -45.22
C THR A 49 -5.03 37.05 -43.72
N GLU A 50 -5.52 38.18 -43.24
CA GLU A 50 -5.67 38.47 -41.82
C GLU A 50 -6.72 37.60 -41.17
N ALA A 51 -7.83 37.30 -41.85
CA ALA A 51 -8.87 36.38 -41.33
C ALA A 51 -8.40 34.91 -41.30
N GLN A 52 -7.48 34.51 -42.17
CA GLN A 52 -6.84 33.17 -42.15
C GLN A 52 -5.63 33.10 -41.21
N ALA A 53 -5.06 34.25 -40.79
CA ALA A 53 -3.91 34.30 -39.90
C ALA A 53 -4.24 33.91 -38.44
N VAL A 54 -5.54 33.91 -38.04
CA VAL A 54 -5.96 33.48 -36.69
C VAL A 54 -6.21 31.98 -36.69
N PRO A 55 -5.32 31.18 -36.11
CA PRO A 55 -5.47 29.73 -36.07
C PRO A 55 -6.66 29.30 -35.23
N THR A 56 -7.41 28.33 -35.73
CA THR A 56 -8.50 27.71 -34.99
C THR A 56 -7.97 26.51 -34.20
N VAL A 57 -8.18 26.50 -32.89
CA VAL A 57 -7.65 25.49 -31.97
C VAL A 57 -8.76 24.78 -31.21
N ALA A 58 -8.60 23.50 -30.97
CA ALA A 58 -9.44 22.74 -30.06
C ALA A 58 -8.93 22.87 -28.65
N ILE A 59 -9.82 23.09 -27.70
CA ILE A 59 -9.47 23.20 -26.27
C ILE A 59 -9.98 21.98 -25.50
N VAL A 60 -9.21 21.58 -24.49
CA VAL A 60 -9.57 20.53 -23.55
C VAL A 60 -9.30 21.05 -22.12
N ALA A 61 -10.18 20.71 -21.19
CA ALA A 61 -9.92 20.97 -19.78
C ALA A 61 -9.00 19.87 -19.21
N PRO A 62 -8.01 20.22 -18.37
CA PRO A 62 -7.24 19.23 -17.65
C PRO A 62 -8.16 18.37 -16.79
N ILE A 63 -7.95 17.07 -16.79
CA ILE A 63 -8.70 16.14 -15.96
C ILE A 63 -7.95 15.99 -14.63
N ASN A 64 -8.62 16.27 -13.52
CA ASN A 64 -8.08 15.92 -12.21
C ASN A 64 -7.97 14.39 -12.12
N ALA A 65 -6.76 13.87 -12.05
CA ALA A 65 -6.54 12.48 -11.75
C ALA A 65 -6.82 12.28 -10.24
N GLN A 66 -8.08 12.00 -9.91
CA GLN A 66 -8.48 11.47 -8.60
C GLN A 66 -8.43 9.94 -8.59
N ASP A 67 -7.62 9.33 -9.43
CA ASP A 67 -7.35 7.92 -9.27
C ASP A 67 -6.52 7.77 -8.01
N HIS A 68 -7.14 7.23 -6.96
CA HIS A 68 -6.42 6.66 -5.83
C HIS A 68 -5.41 5.69 -6.45
N ALA A 69 -4.14 6.05 -6.45
CA ALA A 69 -3.11 5.14 -6.90
C ALA A 69 -3.19 3.92 -5.98
N SER A 70 -3.69 2.81 -6.48
CA SER A 70 -3.67 1.57 -5.73
C SER A 70 -2.31 0.92 -5.91
N LEU A 71 -1.60 0.75 -4.81
CA LEU A 71 -0.36 -0.01 -4.81
C LEU A 71 -0.68 -1.46 -4.47
N GLU A 72 -0.46 -2.35 -5.42
CA GLU A 72 -0.61 -3.78 -5.23
C GLU A 72 0.74 -4.40 -4.88
N LEU A 73 0.81 -5.06 -3.73
CA LEU A 73 2.02 -5.68 -3.21
C LEU A 73 1.73 -7.09 -2.69
N PRO A 74 2.66 -8.03 -2.84
CA PRO A 74 2.55 -9.32 -2.19
C PRO A 74 2.76 -9.18 -0.68
N GLY A 75 1.92 -9.84 0.09
CA GLY A 75 2.03 -9.95 1.54
C GLY A 75 1.97 -11.40 2.00
N ARG A 76 2.41 -11.64 3.23
CA ARG A 76 2.34 -12.94 3.89
C ARG A 76 1.52 -12.84 5.15
N LEU A 77 0.57 -13.74 5.31
CA LEU A 77 -0.24 -13.87 6.50
C LEU A 77 0.54 -14.63 7.59
N ALA A 78 0.40 -14.18 8.82
CA ALA A 78 0.95 -14.85 9.99
C ALA A 78 -0.11 -14.86 11.10
N ALA A 79 -0.02 -15.82 12.02
CA ALA A 79 -0.86 -15.84 13.20
C ALA A 79 -0.67 -14.52 14.00
N TYR A 80 -1.73 -14.05 14.64
CA TYR A 80 -1.64 -12.86 15.49
C TYR A 80 -0.67 -13.07 16.64
N ILE A 81 -0.77 -14.26 17.31
CA ILE A 81 0.23 -14.75 18.27
C ILE A 81 0.59 -16.18 17.86
N ARG A 82 1.88 -16.50 17.87
CA ARG A 82 2.40 -17.85 17.70
C ARG A 82 3.27 -18.19 18.90
N ALA A 83 2.91 -19.21 19.66
CA ALA A 83 3.68 -19.70 20.78
C ALA A 83 4.18 -21.12 20.51
N PRO A 84 5.48 -21.32 20.27
CA PRO A 84 6.09 -22.62 20.33
C PRO A 84 6.20 -23.07 21.79
N ILE A 85 5.73 -24.27 22.09
CA ILE A 85 5.70 -24.88 23.41
C ILE A 85 6.87 -25.85 23.52
N TYR A 86 7.72 -25.62 24.50
CA TYR A 86 8.90 -26.42 24.79
C TYR A 86 8.75 -27.11 26.15
N ALA A 87 9.35 -28.31 26.30
CA ALA A 87 9.44 -28.94 27.60
C ALA A 87 10.46 -28.21 28.51
N ARG A 88 10.15 -28.12 29.78
CA ARG A 88 11.03 -27.56 30.82
C ARG A 88 11.64 -28.63 31.72
N VAL A 89 11.14 -29.87 31.63
CA VAL A 89 11.63 -31.04 32.36
C VAL A 89 11.87 -32.21 31.38
N PRO A 90 12.92 -33.01 31.56
CA PRO A 90 13.18 -34.18 30.73
C PRO A 90 12.26 -35.32 31.13
N GLY A 91 11.97 -36.22 30.18
CA GLY A 91 11.14 -37.39 30.43
C GLY A 91 10.69 -38.07 29.12
N TYR A 92 9.58 -38.76 29.18
CA TYR A 92 8.97 -39.38 28.00
C TYR A 92 7.57 -38.83 27.81
N LEU A 93 7.16 -38.57 26.56
CA LEU A 93 5.79 -38.14 26.32
C LEU A 93 4.84 -39.31 26.67
N LYS A 94 3.99 -39.07 27.66
CA LYS A 94 3.05 -40.06 28.15
C LYS A 94 1.76 -40.08 27.34
N SER A 95 1.20 -38.93 27.07
CA SER A 95 -0.08 -38.74 26.37
C SER A 95 -0.19 -37.30 25.87
N TRP A 96 -1.04 -37.10 24.88
CA TRP A 96 -1.52 -35.75 24.51
C TRP A 96 -3.06 -35.72 24.55
N GLN A 97 -3.64 -34.57 24.84
CA GLN A 97 -5.08 -34.34 24.94
C GLN A 97 -5.61 -33.57 23.74
N HIS A 98 -4.74 -32.80 23.04
CA HIS A 98 -5.07 -32.00 21.89
C HIS A 98 -4.13 -32.28 20.72
N ASP A 99 -4.70 -32.47 19.53
CA ASP A 99 -3.94 -32.70 18.30
C ASP A 99 -3.99 -31.48 17.36
N ILE A 100 -3.31 -31.57 16.23
CA ILE A 100 -3.28 -30.55 15.18
C ILE A 100 -4.71 -30.23 14.72
N GLY A 101 -5.06 -28.93 14.71
CA GLY A 101 -6.40 -28.45 14.34
C GLY A 101 -7.35 -28.24 15.53
N ASP A 102 -7.03 -28.78 16.72
CA ASP A 102 -7.87 -28.62 17.89
C ASP A 102 -7.84 -27.20 18.44
N ARG A 103 -9.00 -26.73 18.88
CA ARG A 103 -9.13 -25.47 19.60
C ARG A 103 -8.84 -25.68 21.08
N VAL A 104 -8.02 -24.80 21.63
CA VAL A 104 -7.61 -24.83 23.03
C VAL A 104 -7.86 -23.49 23.73
N GLN A 105 -8.09 -23.56 25.03
CA GLN A 105 -8.20 -22.40 25.90
C GLN A 105 -6.93 -22.22 26.73
N ALA A 106 -6.72 -20.99 27.22
CA ALA A 106 -5.60 -20.73 28.13
C ALA A 106 -5.68 -21.63 29.37
N GLY A 107 -4.62 -22.37 29.64
CA GLY A 107 -4.54 -23.34 30.75
C GLY A 107 -4.91 -24.77 30.40
N ASP A 108 -5.45 -25.05 29.22
CA ASP A 108 -5.71 -26.42 28.78
C ASP A 108 -4.42 -27.23 28.69
N VAL A 109 -4.46 -28.47 29.15
CA VAL A 109 -3.33 -29.40 29.08
C VAL A 109 -3.24 -29.95 27.67
N LEU A 110 -2.13 -29.65 26.98
CA LEU A 110 -1.85 -30.16 25.65
C LEU A 110 -1.31 -31.58 25.69
N ALA A 111 -0.40 -31.84 26.65
CA ALA A 111 0.23 -33.14 26.82
C ALA A 111 0.82 -33.32 28.22
N ASP A 112 1.07 -34.57 28.56
CA ASP A 112 1.71 -34.97 29.82
C ASP A 112 3.05 -35.66 29.54
N ILE A 113 4.07 -35.28 30.31
CA ILE A 113 5.40 -35.89 30.30
C ILE A 113 5.51 -36.80 31.52
N ASP A 114 5.91 -38.07 31.31
CA ASP A 114 6.30 -38.97 32.38
C ASP A 114 7.72 -38.66 32.82
N THR A 115 7.89 -38.33 34.11
CA THR A 115 9.14 -37.83 34.68
C THR A 115 9.61 -38.69 35.88
N PRO A 116 9.94 -39.99 35.67
CA PRO A 116 10.22 -40.92 36.77
C PRO A 116 11.41 -40.45 37.64
N ASP A 117 12.42 -39.84 37.05
CA ASP A 117 13.58 -39.34 37.79
C ASP A 117 13.24 -38.19 38.72
N LEU A 118 12.39 -37.25 38.25
CA LEU A 118 11.92 -36.12 39.07
C LEU A 118 10.99 -36.59 40.19
N ASP A 119 10.09 -37.54 39.91
CA ASP A 119 9.22 -38.14 40.91
C ASP A 119 9.98 -38.82 42.02
N GLN A 120 11.11 -39.55 41.71
CA GLN A 120 11.99 -40.14 42.68
C GLN A 120 12.75 -39.06 43.50
N GLN A 121 13.26 -38.03 42.88
CA GLN A 121 13.89 -36.88 43.55
C GLN A 121 12.97 -36.18 44.52
N LEU A 122 11.70 -35.96 44.12
CA LEU A 122 10.70 -35.36 44.97
C LEU A 122 10.36 -36.26 46.19
N THR A 123 10.27 -37.57 45.95
CA THR A 123 10.04 -38.56 47.01
C THR A 123 11.20 -38.52 48.02
N GLN A 124 12.44 -38.52 47.57
CA GLN A 124 13.63 -38.39 48.43
C GLN A 124 13.61 -37.06 49.24
N ALA A 125 13.35 -35.94 48.57
CA ALA A 125 13.32 -34.63 49.23
C ALA A 125 12.23 -34.54 50.30
N ARG A 126 11.07 -35.17 50.08
CA ARG A 126 9.98 -35.27 51.11
C ARG A 126 10.44 -36.12 52.30
N ALA A 127 11.17 -37.20 52.09
CA ALA A 127 11.75 -38.00 53.15
C ALA A 127 12.80 -37.22 53.99
N ASP A 128 13.68 -36.49 53.29
CA ASP A 128 14.69 -35.63 53.93
C ASP A 128 14.07 -34.55 54.81
N LEU A 129 13.00 -33.90 54.31
CA LEU A 129 12.22 -32.92 55.05
C LEU A 129 11.58 -33.53 56.30
N SER A 130 11.04 -34.76 56.18
CA SER A 130 10.47 -35.48 57.33
C SER A 130 11.54 -35.76 58.40
N GLY A 131 12.71 -36.20 57.99
CA GLY A 131 13.86 -36.39 58.90
C GLY A 131 14.28 -35.09 59.60
N ALA A 132 14.40 -34.00 58.83
CA ALA A 132 14.74 -32.68 59.38
C ALA A 132 13.69 -32.19 60.40
N LYS A 133 12.37 -32.38 60.11
CA LYS A 133 11.31 -32.06 61.05
C LYS A 133 11.38 -32.88 62.36
N ALA A 134 11.71 -34.20 62.28
CA ALA A 134 11.88 -35.05 63.44
C ALA A 134 13.08 -34.58 64.30
N ASN A 135 14.21 -34.23 63.68
CA ASN A 135 15.38 -33.71 64.41
C ASN A 135 15.10 -32.36 65.06
N ALA A 136 14.38 -31.46 64.36
CA ALA A 136 13.98 -30.19 64.94
C ALA A 136 13.04 -30.37 66.14
N LYS A 137 12.09 -31.33 66.04
CA LYS A 137 11.19 -31.66 67.12
C LYS A 137 11.91 -32.21 68.34
N LEU A 138 12.90 -33.10 68.17
CA LEU A 138 13.75 -33.61 69.21
C LEU A 138 14.56 -32.45 69.90
N ALA A 139 15.19 -31.61 69.09
CA ALA A 139 15.91 -30.45 69.58
C ALA A 139 15.01 -29.46 70.32
N GLN A 140 13.76 -29.28 69.84
CA GLN A 140 12.76 -28.43 70.51
C GLN A 140 12.39 -28.96 71.91
N ILE A 141 12.11 -30.25 72.01
CA ILE A 141 11.82 -30.88 73.31
C ILE A 141 13.00 -30.78 74.24
N SER A 142 14.25 -31.00 73.73
CA SER A 142 15.47 -30.85 74.50
C SER A 142 15.65 -29.42 75.00
N ALA A 143 15.59 -28.43 74.11
CA ALA A 143 15.72 -27.01 74.47
C ALA A 143 14.69 -26.56 75.52
N GLN A 144 13.41 -26.95 75.34
CA GLN A 144 12.33 -26.66 76.29
C GLN A 144 12.63 -27.24 77.67
N ARG A 145 13.08 -28.49 77.72
CA ARG A 145 13.45 -29.14 78.98
C ARG A 145 14.59 -28.39 79.68
N TRP A 146 15.63 -28.02 79.01
CA TRP A 146 16.76 -27.28 79.55
C TRP A 146 16.37 -25.86 79.98
N GLN A 147 15.53 -25.18 79.17
CA GLN A 147 14.96 -23.88 79.52
C GLN A 147 14.12 -23.90 80.79
N SER A 148 13.37 -24.99 81.04
CA SER A 148 12.58 -25.12 82.29
C SER A 148 13.44 -25.35 83.53
N LEU A 149 14.67 -25.81 83.36
CA LEU A 149 15.66 -25.95 84.44
C LEU A 149 16.55 -24.71 84.61
N ALA A 150 16.47 -23.76 83.68
CA ALA A 150 17.21 -22.52 83.77
C ALA A 150 16.79 -21.71 85.03
N GLY A 151 17.74 -21.20 85.75
CA GLY A 151 17.49 -20.49 87.03
C GLY A 151 17.50 -21.35 88.23
N THR A 152 17.74 -22.68 88.12
CA THR A 152 18.11 -23.58 89.19
C THR A 152 19.62 -23.85 89.16
N ASP A 153 20.23 -24.21 90.30
CA ASP A 153 21.64 -24.60 90.32
C ASP A 153 21.93 -25.95 89.60
N ALA A 154 20.95 -26.52 88.93
CA ALA A 154 21.03 -27.85 88.30
C ALA A 154 21.70 -27.83 86.90
N VAL A 155 21.71 -26.64 86.17
CA VAL A 155 22.19 -26.54 84.81
C VAL A 155 22.99 -25.23 84.60
N ALA A 156 24.06 -25.29 83.81
CA ALA A 156 24.78 -24.09 83.38
C ALA A 156 24.06 -23.35 82.27
N MET A 157 24.05 -22.02 82.30
CA MET A 157 23.45 -21.19 81.23
C MET A 157 24.03 -21.51 79.85
N GLN A 158 25.32 -21.84 79.80
CA GLN A 158 25.97 -22.24 78.52
C GLN A 158 25.32 -23.46 77.91
N ASP A 159 24.82 -24.43 78.67
CA ASP A 159 24.19 -25.62 78.16
C ASP A 159 22.80 -25.26 77.62
N VAL A 160 22.07 -24.32 78.27
CA VAL A 160 20.80 -23.82 77.78
C VAL A 160 20.96 -23.11 76.43
N ASP A 161 21.92 -22.24 76.32
CA ASP A 161 22.25 -21.53 75.06
C ASP A 161 22.66 -22.54 73.98
N GLN A 162 23.47 -23.53 74.26
CA GLN A 162 23.88 -24.56 73.30
C GLN A 162 22.68 -25.34 72.76
N ARG A 163 21.70 -25.69 73.63
CA ARG A 163 20.45 -26.40 73.15
C ARG A 163 19.58 -25.49 72.34
N THR A 164 19.49 -24.21 72.67
CA THR A 164 18.75 -23.20 71.90
C THR A 164 19.40 -22.97 70.53
N PHE A 165 20.69 -22.85 70.43
CA PHE A 165 21.39 -22.77 69.14
C PHE A 165 21.22 -24.05 68.32
N THR A 166 21.26 -25.23 68.93
CA THR A 166 20.99 -26.50 68.23
C THR A 166 19.57 -26.57 67.70
N LEU A 167 18.57 -26.11 68.44
CA LEU A 167 17.21 -25.98 67.96
C LEU A 167 17.11 -25.01 66.75
N ASN A 168 17.71 -23.84 66.86
CA ASN A 168 17.71 -22.85 65.77
C ASN A 168 18.40 -23.39 64.49
N ALA A 169 19.50 -24.13 64.65
CA ALA A 169 20.15 -24.79 63.51
C ALA A 169 19.28 -25.84 62.86
N ASN A 170 18.56 -26.68 63.64
CA ASN A 170 17.62 -27.66 63.10
C ASN A 170 16.41 -27.03 62.44
N ILE A 171 15.89 -25.90 62.97
CA ILE A 171 14.84 -25.11 62.36
C ILE A 171 15.29 -24.58 60.99
N ALA A 172 16.52 -24.08 60.92
CA ALA A 172 17.11 -23.62 59.63
C ALA A 172 17.21 -24.78 58.61
N GLN A 173 17.58 -26.00 59.09
CA GLN A 173 17.67 -27.19 58.25
C GLN A 173 16.26 -27.61 57.72
N VAL A 174 15.21 -27.50 58.55
CA VAL A 174 13.80 -27.74 58.06
C VAL A 174 13.42 -26.75 56.97
N LYS A 175 13.76 -25.47 57.16
CA LYS A 175 13.49 -24.48 56.12
C LYS A 175 14.22 -24.76 54.79
N ALA A 176 15.50 -25.18 54.87
CA ALA A 176 16.26 -25.55 53.69
C ALA A 176 15.68 -26.77 52.97
N ALA A 177 15.32 -27.84 53.73
CA ALA A 177 14.69 -29.03 53.15
C ALA A 177 13.30 -28.72 52.56
N GLN A 178 12.50 -27.85 53.22
CA GLN A 178 11.21 -27.41 52.70
C GLN A 178 11.39 -26.65 51.37
N ALA A 179 12.34 -25.72 51.27
CA ALA A 179 12.61 -25.00 50.04
C ALA A 179 13.02 -25.91 48.87
N ASN A 180 13.75 -27.01 49.18
CA ASN A 180 14.09 -28.02 48.17
C ASN A 180 12.86 -28.78 47.66
N VAL A 181 11.95 -29.18 48.60
CA VAL A 181 10.68 -29.79 48.20
C VAL A 181 9.84 -28.85 47.35
N ASP A 182 9.71 -27.57 47.73
CA ASP A 182 8.95 -26.55 46.99
C ASP A 182 9.51 -26.34 45.58
N ARG A 183 10.83 -26.33 45.39
CA ARG A 183 11.49 -26.28 44.12
C ARG A 183 11.09 -27.47 43.23
N LEU A 184 11.20 -28.70 43.75
CA LEU A 184 10.90 -29.91 43.00
C LEU A 184 9.39 -30.02 42.67
N VAL A 185 8.52 -29.56 43.55
CA VAL A 185 7.06 -29.46 43.26
C VAL A 185 6.77 -28.48 42.15
N ALA A 186 7.47 -27.33 42.10
CA ALA A 186 7.37 -26.38 41.00
C ALA A 186 7.86 -27.00 39.68
N GLU A 187 8.96 -27.77 39.73
CA GLU A 187 9.46 -28.49 38.54
C GLU A 187 8.50 -29.61 38.10
N GLU A 188 7.87 -30.33 39.05
CA GLU A 188 6.84 -31.34 38.77
C GLU A 188 5.65 -30.73 38.00
N GLY A 189 5.26 -29.48 38.30
CA GLY A 189 4.20 -28.78 37.58
C GLY A 189 4.49 -28.59 36.08
N PHE A 190 5.76 -28.60 35.67
CA PHE A 190 6.16 -28.45 34.27
C PHE A 190 6.01 -29.73 33.44
N LYS A 191 5.65 -30.87 34.04
CA LYS A 191 5.32 -32.08 33.30
C LYS A 191 4.03 -31.95 32.46
N HIS A 192 3.13 -31.02 32.83
CA HIS A 192 1.97 -30.67 32.06
C HIS A 192 2.31 -29.55 31.09
N LEU A 193 2.24 -29.85 29.80
CA LEU A 193 2.37 -28.82 28.76
C LEU A 193 1.02 -28.14 28.60
N ILE A 194 0.96 -26.83 28.87
CA ILE A 194 -0.28 -26.07 28.88
C ILE A 194 -0.31 -25.01 27.78
N ALA A 195 -1.52 -24.74 27.24
CA ALA A 195 -1.74 -23.66 26.30
C ALA A 195 -1.63 -22.30 27.00
N PRO A 196 -0.80 -21.36 26.50
CA PRO A 196 -0.60 -20.05 27.13
C PRO A 196 -1.75 -19.06 26.87
N PHE A 197 -2.53 -19.26 25.81
CA PHE A 197 -3.68 -18.44 25.41
C PHE A 197 -4.68 -19.27 24.59
N ASN A 198 -5.85 -18.68 24.33
CA ASN A 198 -6.88 -19.31 23.48
C ASN A 198 -6.44 -19.32 22.01
N GLY A 199 -6.46 -20.48 21.38
CA GLY A 199 -5.99 -20.59 20.00
C GLY A 199 -6.29 -21.95 19.39
N ILE A 200 -5.50 -22.28 18.36
CA ILE A 200 -5.54 -23.57 17.65
C ILE A 200 -4.14 -24.18 17.72
N VAL A 201 -4.07 -25.48 17.92
CA VAL A 201 -2.81 -26.24 17.79
C VAL A 201 -2.46 -26.34 16.30
N THR A 202 -1.43 -25.61 15.89
CA THR A 202 -1.03 -25.55 14.47
C THR A 202 0.10 -26.49 14.11
N ALA A 203 0.82 -27.02 15.11
CA ALA A 203 1.82 -28.08 14.91
C ALA A 203 1.97 -28.93 16.16
N ARG A 204 2.29 -30.22 15.98
CA ARG A 204 2.72 -31.18 16.99
C ARG A 204 3.93 -31.95 16.43
N GLU A 205 5.08 -31.76 17.06
CA GLU A 205 6.38 -32.31 16.60
C GLU A 205 6.87 -33.44 17.51
N THR A 206 5.96 -34.11 18.20
CA THR A 206 6.27 -35.20 19.14
C THR A 206 5.18 -36.26 19.13
N ASP A 207 5.55 -37.50 19.59
CA ASP A 207 4.63 -38.63 19.70
C ASP A 207 4.79 -39.35 21.04
N ILE A 208 3.77 -40.15 21.41
CA ILE A 208 3.76 -40.93 22.64
C ILE A 208 4.99 -41.82 22.70
N GLY A 209 5.69 -41.82 23.84
CA GLY A 209 6.93 -42.58 24.04
C GLY A 209 8.18 -41.83 23.53
N ALA A 210 8.06 -40.71 22.90
CA ALA A 210 9.23 -39.91 22.49
C ALA A 210 10.03 -39.44 23.70
N LEU A 211 11.35 -39.54 23.65
CA LEU A 211 12.24 -39.00 24.65
C LEU A 211 12.30 -37.45 24.52
N ILE A 212 11.92 -36.78 25.58
CA ILE A 212 11.93 -35.34 25.67
C ILE A 212 13.20 -34.89 26.38
N ASN A 213 14.04 -34.13 25.68
CA ASN A 213 15.28 -33.58 26.20
C ASN A 213 15.15 -32.07 26.41
N VAL A 214 15.66 -31.59 27.55
CA VAL A 214 15.81 -30.18 27.88
C VAL A 214 17.29 -29.86 27.81
N GLY A 215 17.73 -29.10 26.83
CA GLY A 215 19.16 -28.78 26.69
C GLY A 215 19.43 -27.32 26.39
N ALA A 216 20.73 -26.94 26.49
CA ALA A 216 21.22 -25.57 26.28
C ALA A 216 20.94 -24.99 24.87
N ALA A 217 20.53 -25.80 23.92
CA ALA A 217 20.13 -25.38 22.56
C ALA A 217 18.61 -25.16 22.38
N GLY A 218 17.83 -25.17 23.50
CA GLY A 218 16.37 -25.19 23.44
C GLY A 218 15.91 -26.48 22.75
N GLY A 219 15.27 -27.42 23.47
CA GLY A 219 14.74 -28.66 22.85
C GLY A 219 13.89 -28.31 21.62
N ALA A 220 13.54 -29.33 20.84
CA ALA A 220 12.58 -29.16 19.74
C ALA A 220 11.25 -28.60 20.28
N GLU A 221 10.59 -27.73 19.50
CA GLU A 221 9.22 -27.33 19.80
C GLU A 221 8.32 -28.56 19.74
N LEU A 222 7.54 -28.80 20.81
CA LEU A 222 6.69 -29.97 20.91
C LEU A 222 5.30 -29.71 20.34
N PHE A 223 4.77 -28.52 20.60
CA PHE A 223 3.50 -28.02 20.08
C PHE A 223 3.68 -26.56 19.66
N VAL A 224 2.83 -26.14 18.73
CA VAL A 224 2.67 -24.72 18.41
C VAL A 224 1.19 -24.37 18.58
N VAL A 225 0.92 -23.41 19.47
CA VAL A 225 -0.41 -22.81 19.63
C VAL A 225 -0.42 -21.47 18.93
N SER A 226 -1.41 -21.26 18.05
CA SER A 226 -1.55 -20.03 17.26
C SER A 226 -2.90 -19.39 17.49
N GLU A 227 -2.92 -18.08 17.70
CA GLU A 227 -4.15 -17.28 17.66
C GLU A 227 -4.43 -16.90 16.22
N THR A 228 -5.55 -17.42 15.67
CA THR A 228 -5.90 -17.28 14.26
C THR A 228 -7.19 -16.49 14.03
N SER A 229 -7.88 -16.01 15.10
CA SER A 229 -9.08 -15.18 14.99
C SER A 229 -8.81 -13.82 14.32
N LYS A 230 -7.57 -13.37 14.41
CA LYS A 230 -6.99 -12.25 13.68
C LYS A 230 -5.67 -12.71 13.07
N LEU A 231 -5.31 -12.11 11.94
CA LEU A 231 -4.02 -12.38 11.32
C LEU A 231 -3.21 -11.09 11.15
N ARG A 232 -1.91 -11.23 11.24
CA ARG A 232 -0.96 -10.21 10.83
C ARG A 232 -0.58 -10.43 9.39
N VAL A 233 -0.58 -9.35 8.62
CA VAL A 233 -0.12 -9.38 7.24
C VAL A 233 1.14 -8.55 7.14
N TYR A 234 2.22 -9.17 6.73
CA TYR A 234 3.49 -8.50 6.52
C TYR A 234 3.65 -8.19 5.04
N VAL A 235 3.87 -6.92 4.73
CA VAL A 235 4.07 -6.42 3.37
C VAL A 235 5.32 -5.54 3.31
N ASN A 236 6.10 -5.70 2.23
CA ASN A 236 7.28 -4.89 1.99
C ASN A 236 6.91 -3.74 1.04
N VAL A 237 6.83 -2.53 1.59
CA VAL A 237 6.45 -1.32 0.86
C VAL A 237 7.70 -0.60 0.37
N PRO A 238 7.84 -0.29 -0.95
CA PRO A 238 8.97 0.49 -1.46
C PRO A 238 9.07 1.86 -0.76
N GLN A 239 10.31 2.31 -0.48
CA GLN A 239 10.55 3.49 0.36
C GLN A 239 9.89 4.78 -0.14
N ASN A 240 9.70 4.93 -1.45
CA ASN A 240 9.04 6.09 -2.04
C ASN A 240 7.55 6.18 -1.71
N TYR A 241 6.89 5.07 -1.35
CA TYR A 241 5.47 5.03 -0.99
C TYR A 241 5.22 5.05 0.53
N VAL A 242 6.28 4.84 1.34
CA VAL A 242 6.15 4.80 2.81
C VAL A 242 5.48 6.04 3.41
N PRO A 243 5.81 7.29 2.96
CA PRO A 243 5.15 8.48 3.49
C PRO A 243 3.65 8.55 3.18
N SER A 244 3.19 7.88 2.10
CA SER A 244 1.79 7.86 1.67
C SER A 244 0.97 6.72 2.31
N VAL A 245 1.60 5.88 3.16
CA VAL A 245 0.96 4.76 3.85
C VAL A 245 1.16 4.88 5.37
N PRO A 246 0.54 5.87 6.03
CA PRO A 246 0.64 6.01 7.48
C PRO A 246 -0.14 4.89 8.21
N PRO A 247 0.15 4.64 9.50
CA PRO A 247 -0.69 3.80 10.34
C PRO A 247 -2.17 4.23 10.28
N GLY A 248 -3.08 3.26 10.21
CA GLY A 248 -4.51 3.50 10.01
C GLY A 248 -4.96 3.44 8.55
N THR A 249 -4.03 3.39 7.58
CA THR A 249 -4.37 3.21 6.16
C THR A 249 -5.10 1.88 5.96
N LYS A 250 -6.21 1.92 5.22
CA LYS A 250 -6.97 0.73 4.86
C LYS A 250 -6.37 0.06 3.65
N ALA A 251 -6.40 -1.27 3.67
CA ALA A 251 -5.97 -2.11 2.56
C ALA A 251 -7.02 -3.15 2.23
N ALA A 252 -7.20 -3.44 0.96
CA ALA A 252 -7.97 -4.58 0.50
C ALA A 252 -7.03 -5.78 0.33
N ILE A 253 -7.34 -6.89 0.97
CA ILE A 253 -6.53 -8.11 1.00
C ILE A 253 -7.27 -9.18 0.22
N ARG A 254 -6.60 -9.80 -0.74
CA ARG A 254 -7.11 -10.93 -1.51
C ARG A 254 -6.20 -12.12 -1.35
N VAL A 255 -6.78 -13.26 -1.04
CA VAL A 255 -6.07 -14.55 -0.93
C VAL A 255 -6.45 -15.43 -2.11
N PRO A 256 -5.51 -16.21 -2.69
CA PRO A 256 -5.78 -17.07 -3.84
C PRO A 256 -6.85 -18.12 -3.58
N GLU A 257 -6.98 -18.57 -2.32
CA GLU A 257 -7.95 -19.60 -1.91
C GLU A 257 -9.40 -19.12 -2.01
N HIS A 258 -9.61 -17.78 -1.92
CA HIS A 258 -10.91 -17.13 -2.01
C HIS A 258 -10.87 -15.95 -2.98
N PRO A 259 -10.76 -16.18 -4.30
CA PRO A 259 -10.54 -15.12 -5.29
C PRO A 259 -11.72 -14.13 -5.39
N ASP A 260 -12.92 -14.57 -5.06
CA ASP A 260 -14.13 -13.76 -5.10
C ASP A 260 -14.34 -12.89 -3.84
N LYS A 261 -13.52 -13.11 -2.79
CA LYS A 261 -13.61 -12.39 -1.53
C LYS A 261 -12.50 -11.36 -1.38
N THR A 262 -12.85 -10.24 -0.80
CA THR A 262 -11.90 -9.19 -0.43
C THR A 262 -12.05 -8.91 1.06
N TYR A 263 -10.95 -9.07 1.80
CA TYR A 263 -10.90 -8.80 3.23
C TYR A 263 -10.36 -7.40 3.47
N SER A 264 -10.84 -6.74 4.52
CA SER A 264 -10.38 -5.40 4.89
C SER A 264 -9.30 -5.52 5.96
N GLY A 265 -8.11 -5.03 5.65
CA GLY A 265 -7.01 -4.90 6.61
C GLY A 265 -6.73 -3.43 6.92
N THR A 266 -6.04 -3.19 8.04
CA THR A 266 -5.60 -1.87 8.46
C THR A 266 -4.12 -1.90 8.80
N VAL A 267 -3.36 -0.94 8.31
CA VAL A 267 -1.94 -0.78 8.66
C VAL A 267 -1.83 -0.42 10.14
N GLU A 268 -1.17 -1.27 10.91
CA GLU A 268 -0.96 -1.06 12.35
C GLU A 268 0.38 -0.41 12.64
N ALA A 269 1.43 -0.90 11.99
CA ALA A 269 2.79 -0.45 12.26
C ALA A 269 3.67 -0.49 11.01
N SER A 270 4.70 0.35 11.02
CA SER A 270 5.82 0.35 10.09
C SER A 270 7.12 0.12 10.86
N ALA A 271 8.02 -0.65 10.30
CA ALA A 271 9.34 -0.93 10.92
C ALA A 271 10.22 0.31 11.06
N GLN A 272 9.88 1.44 10.42
CA GLN A 272 10.65 2.70 10.41
C GLN A 272 12.14 2.52 10.03
N ALA A 273 12.41 1.45 9.31
CA ALA A 273 13.74 1.12 8.80
C ALA A 273 13.61 0.61 7.38
N VAL A 274 14.50 1.04 6.52
CA VAL A 274 14.59 0.56 5.13
C VAL A 274 15.55 -0.62 5.08
N ASN A 275 15.12 -1.72 4.48
CA ASN A 275 16.01 -2.83 4.14
C ASN A 275 16.92 -2.39 2.98
N PRO A 276 18.24 -2.27 3.17
CA PRO A 276 19.13 -1.71 2.15
C PRO A 276 19.28 -2.61 0.92
N SER A 277 19.01 -3.90 1.04
CA SER A 277 19.10 -4.84 -0.08
C SER A 277 17.91 -4.77 -1.04
N THR A 278 16.72 -4.39 -0.54
CA THR A 278 15.48 -4.36 -1.32
C THR A 278 14.92 -2.95 -1.52
N GLY A 279 15.41 -1.95 -0.75
CA GLY A 279 14.86 -0.59 -0.78
C GLY A 279 13.42 -0.51 -0.24
N THR A 280 13.00 -1.48 0.59
CA THR A 280 11.63 -1.56 1.12
C THR A 280 11.59 -1.41 2.63
N THR A 281 10.45 -1.00 3.14
CA THR A 281 10.14 -0.97 4.58
C THR A 281 9.07 -2.00 4.88
N LEU A 282 9.28 -2.81 5.90
CA LEU A 282 8.29 -3.78 6.36
C LEU A 282 7.14 -3.06 7.07
N MET A 283 5.93 -3.31 6.61
CA MET A 283 4.70 -2.85 7.27
C MET A 283 3.88 -4.04 7.73
N GLN A 284 3.22 -3.86 8.88
CA GLN A 284 2.33 -4.82 9.48
C GLN A 284 0.89 -4.31 9.39
N LEU A 285 0.01 -5.14 8.84
CA LEU A 285 -1.42 -4.92 8.82
C LEU A 285 -2.10 -5.95 9.71
N ILE A 286 -3.28 -5.60 10.20
CA ILE A 286 -4.18 -6.53 10.89
C ILE A 286 -5.41 -6.75 10.03
N VAL A 287 -5.82 -8.02 9.95
CA VAL A 287 -7.05 -8.45 9.28
C VAL A 287 -7.85 -9.33 10.23
N ASP A 288 -9.17 -9.14 10.26
CA ASP A 288 -10.08 -10.02 10.99
C ASP A 288 -10.23 -11.36 10.26
N ASN A 289 -10.12 -12.45 11.02
CA ASN A 289 -10.28 -13.83 10.54
C ASN A 289 -11.19 -14.64 11.47
N SER A 290 -12.17 -13.99 12.07
CA SER A 290 -13.12 -14.64 12.98
C SER A 290 -13.88 -15.80 12.32
N ALA A 291 -14.06 -15.74 11.00
CA ALA A 291 -14.66 -16.82 10.20
C ALA A 291 -13.69 -18.01 9.96
N GLY A 292 -12.37 -17.85 10.19
CA GLY A 292 -11.37 -18.91 9.99
C GLY A 292 -11.10 -19.25 8.52
N GLU A 293 -11.36 -18.33 7.60
CA GLU A 293 -11.24 -18.56 6.15
C GLU A 293 -9.80 -18.44 5.62
N MET A 294 -8.94 -17.72 6.35
CA MET A 294 -7.53 -17.51 6.00
C MET A 294 -6.64 -18.30 6.96
N MET A 295 -5.53 -18.80 6.47
CA MET A 295 -4.57 -19.57 7.26
C MET A 295 -3.27 -18.79 7.48
N PRO A 296 -2.65 -18.89 8.66
CA PRO A 296 -1.28 -18.41 8.85
C PRO A 296 -0.32 -19.11 7.89
N GLY A 297 0.48 -18.35 7.16
CA GLY A 297 1.38 -18.89 6.16
C GLY A 297 0.97 -18.59 4.72
N ASP A 298 -0.31 -18.27 4.49
CA ASP A 298 -0.82 -17.93 3.17
C ASP A 298 -0.16 -16.66 2.62
N TYR A 299 -0.10 -16.59 1.29
CA TYR A 299 0.24 -15.37 0.58
C TYR A 299 -1.04 -14.62 0.20
N ALA A 300 -0.94 -13.31 0.18
CA ALA A 300 -2.05 -12.45 -0.22
C ALA A 300 -1.57 -11.32 -1.13
N SER A 301 -2.45 -10.85 -1.99
CA SER A 301 -2.28 -9.59 -2.72
C SER A 301 -2.90 -8.45 -1.90
N ILE A 302 -2.09 -7.47 -1.57
CA ILE A 302 -2.45 -6.34 -0.73
C ILE A 302 -2.61 -5.10 -1.61
N HIS A 303 -3.83 -4.60 -1.70
CA HIS A 303 -4.14 -3.36 -2.41
C HIS A 303 -4.23 -2.21 -1.41
N LEU A 304 -3.17 -1.42 -1.30
CA LEU A 304 -3.11 -0.23 -0.48
C LEU A 304 -3.75 0.94 -1.23
N GLN A 305 -4.71 1.61 -0.63
CA GLN A 305 -5.23 2.87 -1.12
C GLN A 305 -4.26 3.98 -0.73
N ILE A 306 -3.55 4.53 -1.72
CA ILE A 306 -2.65 5.65 -1.51
C ILE A 306 -3.44 6.92 -1.83
N ASP A 307 -3.69 7.74 -0.82
CA ASP A 307 -4.10 9.12 -1.04
C ASP A 307 -2.89 9.89 -1.57
N ASP A 308 -2.69 9.85 -2.88
CA ASP A 308 -1.68 10.70 -3.51
C ASP A 308 -2.21 12.14 -3.43
N ALA A 309 -1.74 12.87 -2.43
CA ALA A 309 -2.10 14.27 -2.19
C ALA A 309 -1.63 15.21 -3.31
N THR A 310 -0.83 14.72 -4.25
CA THR A 310 -0.48 15.41 -5.47
C THR A 310 -1.67 15.34 -6.42
N ARG A 311 -2.44 16.44 -6.49
CA ARG A 311 -3.44 16.66 -7.54
C ARG A 311 -2.71 16.75 -8.88
N VAL A 312 -2.38 15.59 -9.45
CA VAL A 312 -1.82 15.52 -10.80
C VAL A 312 -2.91 15.82 -11.82
N LEU A 313 -2.62 16.73 -12.72
CA LEU A 313 -3.50 17.05 -13.83
C LEU A 313 -3.12 16.19 -15.02
N ARG A 314 -4.10 15.53 -15.64
CA ARG A 314 -3.94 14.77 -16.87
C ARG A 314 -4.28 15.61 -18.07
N VAL A 315 -3.41 15.59 -19.06
CA VAL A 315 -3.60 16.23 -20.37
C VAL A 315 -3.25 15.25 -21.48
N PRO A 316 -3.85 15.38 -22.69
CA PRO A 316 -3.44 14.59 -23.84
C PRO A 316 -1.96 14.87 -24.17
N SER A 317 -1.20 13.83 -24.54
CA SER A 317 0.21 13.98 -24.96
C SER A 317 0.38 14.93 -26.14
N SER A 318 -0.64 15.02 -27.01
CA SER A 318 -0.67 15.94 -28.16
C SER A 318 -0.73 17.44 -27.80
N ALA A 319 -0.97 17.78 -26.53
CA ALA A 319 -0.96 19.16 -26.06
C ALA A 319 0.43 19.68 -25.67
N LEU A 320 1.44 18.79 -25.63
CA LEU A 320 2.80 19.16 -25.26
C LEU A 320 3.53 19.85 -26.39
N ILE A 321 4.26 20.89 -26.04
CA ILE A 321 5.17 21.62 -26.91
C ILE A 321 6.59 21.38 -26.42
N PHE A 322 7.44 20.89 -27.31
CA PHE A 322 8.88 20.71 -27.07
C PHE A 322 9.63 21.80 -27.84
N ASP A 323 10.24 22.71 -27.14
CA ASP A 323 11.07 23.76 -27.75
C ASP A 323 12.46 23.85 -27.11
N ALA A 324 13.28 24.76 -27.56
CA ALA A 324 14.64 24.97 -27.04
C ALA A 324 14.64 25.43 -25.55
N LYS A 325 13.50 25.86 -25.00
CA LYS A 325 13.34 26.30 -23.61
C LYS A 325 12.84 25.16 -22.70
N GLY A 326 12.50 24.02 -23.28
CA GLY A 326 12.04 22.84 -22.58
C GLY A 326 10.59 22.47 -22.89
N LEU A 327 9.95 21.81 -21.93
CA LEU A 327 8.59 21.30 -22.05
C LEU A 327 7.58 22.36 -21.62
N SER A 328 6.59 22.59 -22.47
CA SER A 328 5.54 23.59 -22.21
C SER A 328 4.18 23.16 -22.75
N ILE A 329 3.12 23.83 -22.31
CA ILE A 329 1.76 23.64 -22.77
C ILE A 329 1.17 25.01 -23.11
N ALA A 330 0.46 25.08 -24.25
CA ALA A 330 -0.29 26.25 -24.63
C ALA A 330 -1.68 26.22 -24.00
N THR A 331 -2.02 27.29 -23.29
CA THR A 331 -3.36 27.52 -22.71
C THR A 331 -3.97 28.77 -23.34
N VAL A 332 -5.30 28.92 -23.25
CA VAL A 332 -6.01 30.09 -23.77
C VAL A 332 -6.59 30.89 -22.59
N ASP A 333 -6.31 32.19 -22.57
CA ASP A 333 -6.83 33.12 -21.55
C ASP A 333 -8.30 33.53 -21.84
N ALA A 334 -8.87 34.39 -20.98
CA ALA A 334 -10.23 34.90 -21.14
C ALA A 334 -10.40 35.77 -22.41
N ASN A 335 -9.31 36.31 -22.97
CA ASN A 335 -9.30 37.19 -24.14
C ASN A 335 -8.98 36.43 -25.45
N SER A 336 -9.06 35.09 -25.42
CA SER A 336 -8.73 34.22 -26.57
C SER A 336 -7.27 34.36 -27.03
N ARG A 337 -6.35 34.67 -26.10
CA ARG A 337 -4.92 34.73 -26.37
C ARG A 337 -4.20 33.56 -25.76
N VAL A 338 -3.19 33.11 -26.44
CA VAL A 338 -2.35 31.98 -26.00
C VAL A 338 -1.40 32.41 -24.89
N VAL A 339 -1.34 31.60 -23.85
CA VAL A 339 -0.36 31.67 -22.77
C VAL A 339 0.39 30.36 -22.71
N VAL A 340 1.68 30.37 -23.02
CA VAL A 340 2.56 29.18 -22.96
C VAL A 340 3.10 29.06 -21.55
N LYS A 341 2.80 27.94 -20.89
CA LYS A 341 3.20 27.64 -19.50
C LYS A 341 4.24 26.53 -19.49
N PRO A 342 5.39 26.72 -18.82
CA PRO A 342 6.33 25.62 -18.59
C PRO A 342 5.70 24.58 -17.67
N VAL A 343 5.89 23.30 -18.00
CA VAL A 343 5.32 22.19 -17.23
C VAL A 343 6.38 21.15 -16.92
N SER A 344 6.17 20.38 -15.84
CA SER A 344 6.96 19.19 -15.53
C SER A 344 6.08 17.94 -15.56
N ILE A 345 6.60 16.89 -16.18
CA ILE A 345 5.92 15.59 -16.25
C ILE A 345 6.15 14.82 -14.95
N ALA A 346 5.06 14.31 -14.34
CA ALA A 346 5.12 13.35 -13.25
C ALA A 346 5.21 11.92 -13.81
N ARG A 347 4.35 11.60 -14.81
CA ARG A 347 4.28 10.27 -15.42
C ARG A 347 3.78 10.38 -16.86
N ASP A 348 4.38 9.59 -17.75
CA ASP A 348 3.93 9.42 -19.13
C ASP A 348 3.13 8.10 -19.24
N LEU A 349 1.86 8.20 -19.64
CA LEU A 349 0.95 7.09 -19.87
C LEU A 349 0.69 6.83 -21.36
N GLY A 350 1.51 7.42 -22.24
CA GLY A 350 1.44 7.31 -23.70
C GLY A 350 0.44 8.30 -24.31
N ALA A 351 -0.85 7.99 -24.36
CA ALA A 351 -1.87 8.89 -24.92
C ALA A 351 -2.19 10.10 -24.01
N VAL A 352 -1.92 9.96 -22.71
CA VAL A 352 -2.17 10.95 -21.67
C VAL A 352 -0.94 11.13 -20.81
N ILE A 353 -0.67 12.35 -20.39
CA ILE A 353 0.48 12.70 -19.55
C ILE A 353 -0.02 13.30 -18.23
N GLU A 354 0.55 12.83 -17.13
CA GLU A 354 0.38 13.39 -15.80
C GLU A 354 1.43 14.47 -15.54
N LEU A 355 0.96 15.64 -15.15
CA LEU A 355 1.81 16.80 -14.86
C LEU A 355 2.01 16.97 -13.36
N ALA A 356 3.26 17.11 -12.95
CA ALA A 356 3.61 17.42 -11.57
C ALA A 356 3.37 18.90 -11.22
N SER A 357 3.54 19.80 -12.21
CA SER A 357 3.37 21.25 -12.01
C SER A 357 3.19 21.99 -13.33
N GLY A 358 2.74 23.25 -13.23
CA GLY A 358 2.69 24.18 -14.35
C GLY A 358 1.29 24.50 -14.88
N LEU A 359 0.25 23.74 -14.52
CA LEU A 359 -1.13 23.97 -14.89
C LEU A 359 -2.04 24.14 -13.68
N SER A 360 -3.16 24.82 -13.90
CA SER A 360 -4.27 24.91 -12.97
C SER A 360 -5.48 24.11 -13.46
N PRO A 361 -6.36 23.59 -12.59
CA PRO A 361 -7.53 22.81 -13.00
C PRO A 361 -8.49 23.51 -13.97
N ASN A 362 -8.50 24.85 -13.92
CA ASN A 362 -9.38 25.69 -14.73
C ASN A 362 -8.73 26.19 -16.04
N ASP A 363 -7.50 25.77 -16.33
CA ASP A 363 -6.82 26.16 -17.57
C ASP A 363 -7.47 25.51 -18.78
N ARG A 364 -7.59 26.28 -19.87
CA ARG A 364 -8.09 25.79 -21.15
C ARG A 364 -6.88 25.42 -22.02
N VAL A 365 -6.58 24.14 -22.09
CA VAL A 365 -5.41 23.59 -22.78
C VAL A 365 -5.71 23.41 -24.27
N ILE A 366 -4.80 23.82 -25.14
CA ILE A 366 -4.88 23.56 -26.58
C ILE A 366 -4.44 22.12 -26.83
N GLN A 367 -5.34 21.30 -27.44
CA GLN A 367 -5.10 19.87 -27.63
C GLN A 367 -3.99 19.59 -28.67
N ASN A 368 -3.98 20.30 -29.78
CA ASN A 368 -2.98 20.17 -30.84
C ASN A 368 -2.49 21.57 -31.22
N PRO A 369 -1.52 22.14 -30.50
CA PRO A 369 -1.03 23.48 -30.81
C PRO A 369 -0.36 23.49 -32.18
N PRO A 370 -0.71 24.46 -33.08
CA PRO A 370 -0.02 24.65 -34.34
C PRO A 370 1.45 25.00 -34.14
N ASP A 371 2.31 24.61 -35.10
CA ASP A 371 3.72 24.94 -35.06
C ASP A 371 3.92 26.47 -35.00
N GLY A 372 4.82 26.90 -34.14
CA GLY A 372 5.15 28.33 -33.98
C GLY A 372 4.14 29.13 -33.12
N ILE A 373 3.19 28.49 -32.47
CA ILE A 373 2.28 29.16 -31.54
C ILE A 373 3.07 29.74 -30.35
N GLY A 374 2.89 31.01 -30.06
CA GLY A 374 3.61 31.69 -28.98
C GLY A 374 2.71 32.50 -28.05
N ASN A 375 3.29 33.06 -26.99
CA ASN A 375 2.57 33.92 -26.05
C ASN A 375 1.94 35.12 -26.77
N GLY A 376 0.67 35.39 -26.50
CA GLY A 376 -0.06 36.53 -27.05
C GLY A 376 -0.70 36.29 -28.40
N THR A 377 -0.47 35.14 -29.06
CA THR A 377 -1.12 34.77 -30.32
C THR A 377 -2.64 34.72 -30.10
N GLU A 378 -3.40 35.42 -30.93
CA GLU A 378 -4.85 35.37 -30.92
C GLU A 378 -5.32 34.07 -31.60
N VAL A 379 -6.27 33.36 -30.98
CA VAL A 379 -6.78 32.08 -31.47
C VAL A 379 -8.30 32.08 -31.52
N ARG A 380 -8.88 31.39 -32.47
CA ARG A 380 -10.31 31.05 -32.50
C ARG A 380 -10.50 29.69 -31.83
N ILE A 381 -11.39 29.66 -30.84
CA ILE A 381 -11.72 28.43 -30.13
C ILE A 381 -12.76 27.69 -30.94
N ASN A 382 -12.44 26.49 -31.40
CA ASN A 382 -13.43 25.57 -31.94
C ASN A 382 -14.09 24.86 -30.75
N SER A 383 -15.24 25.40 -30.29
CA SER A 383 -16.09 24.65 -29.37
C SER A 383 -16.91 23.69 -30.21
N PRO A 384 -16.82 22.38 -30.03
CA PRO A 384 -17.83 21.48 -30.59
C PRO A 384 -19.15 21.83 -29.89
N GLU A 385 -20.06 22.49 -30.60
CA GLU A 385 -21.43 22.67 -30.13
C GLU A 385 -22.01 21.28 -29.85
N GLY A 386 -22.32 21.00 -28.56
CA GLY A 386 -23.14 19.87 -28.21
C GLY A 386 -22.69 18.94 -27.11
N ILE A 387 -21.75 19.32 -26.22
CA ILE A 387 -21.51 18.53 -24.99
C ILE A 387 -21.92 19.38 -23.79
N GLY A 388 -23.21 19.27 -23.42
CA GLY A 388 -23.71 19.76 -22.16
C GLY A 388 -23.01 19.08 -20.98
N ASN A 389 -22.88 19.78 -19.86
CA ASN A 389 -22.37 19.27 -18.58
C ASN A 389 -22.90 17.85 -18.29
N GLY A 390 -22.05 16.84 -18.32
CA GLY A 390 -22.41 15.47 -17.96
C GLY A 390 -22.13 14.37 -18.99
N ALA A 391 -21.62 14.68 -20.18
CA ALA A 391 -21.28 13.64 -21.17
C ALA A 391 -19.98 12.95 -20.79
N LYS A 392 -20.06 11.68 -20.36
CA LYS A 392 -18.92 10.76 -20.22
C LYS A 392 -18.29 10.54 -21.59
N VAL A 393 -17.10 11.07 -21.83
CA VAL A 393 -16.30 10.76 -23.02
C VAL A 393 -15.86 9.30 -22.92
N ARG A 394 -16.44 8.43 -23.74
CA ARG A 394 -15.90 7.08 -23.97
C ARG A 394 -14.59 7.22 -24.76
N LEU A 395 -13.49 6.85 -24.17
CA LEU A 395 -12.23 6.66 -24.88
C LEU A 395 -12.42 5.55 -25.93
N ALA A 396 -12.29 5.89 -27.20
CA ALA A 396 -12.22 4.92 -28.28
C ALA A 396 -10.87 4.18 -28.18
N GLY A 397 -10.90 2.90 -27.77
CA GLY A 397 -9.68 2.11 -27.65
C GLY A 397 -9.78 0.85 -26.80
N ALA A 398 -10.97 0.22 -26.71
CA ALA A 398 -11.05 -1.17 -26.28
C ALA A 398 -11.80 -1.94 -27.36
N ALA A 399 -11.04 -2.59 -28.23
CA ALA A 399 -11.60 -3.58 -29.16
C ALA A 399 -12.16 -4.74 -28.32
N SER A 400 -13.46 -4.81 -28.17
CA SER A 400 -14.14 -5.99 -27.68
C SER A 400 -14.17 -7.02 -28.79
N ASP A 401 -13.40 -8.07 -28.61
CA ASP A 401 -13.55 -9.32 -29.33
C ASP A 401 -14.99 -9.84 -29.09
N ARG A 402 -15.85 -9.64 -30.07
CA ARG A 402 -17.14 -10.30 -30.14
C ARG A 402 -16.93 -11.62 -30.84
N ALA A 403 -16.80 -12.67 -30.05
CA ALA A 403 -17.03 -14.02 -30.54
C ALA A 403 -18.45 -14.14 -31.01
N ASP A 404 -18.58 -14.38 -32.31
CA ASP A 404 -19.74 -14.71 -33.06
C ASP A 404 -20.35 -16.04 -32.56
N SER A 405 -21.50 -15.99 -31.92
CA SER A 405 -22.31 -17.17 -31.64
C SER A 405 -23.30 -17.36 -32.78
N GLY A 406 -22.85 -18.02 -33.84
CA GLY A 406 -23.69 -18.51 -34.90
C GLY A 406 -24.63 -19.59 -34.39
N LYS A 407 -25.91 -19.26 -34.41
CA LYS A 407 -27.02 -20.22 -34.41
C LYS A 407 -26.90 -21.16 -35.60
N ALA A 408 -26.78 -22.45 -35.35
CA ALA A 408 -27.21 -23.49 -36.30
C ALA A 408 -28.31 -24.32 -35.63
N LYS A 409 -29.47 -24.25 -36.22
CA LYS A 409 -30.63 -25.09 -36.04
C LYS A 409 -30.39 -26.44 -36.73
N ASP A 410 -30.88 -27.44 -36.09
CA ASP A 410 -31.76 -28.47 -36.65
C ASP A 410 -31.19 -29.80 -37.16
N LYS A 411 -31.88 -30.79 -36.71
CA LYS A 411 -32.26 -32.12 -37.26
C LYS A 411 -31.50 -33.37 -36.83
N ASP A 412 -32.24 -34.05 -36.00
CA ASP A 412 -32.80 -35.41 -36.20
C ASP A 412 -31.88 -36.60 -36.49
N GLU A 413 -32.23 -37.61 -35.73
CA GLU A 413 -32.37 -39.04 -36.02
C GLU A 413 -31.24 -40.02 -35.66
N ARG A 414 -31.64 -40.84 -34.68
CA ARG A 414 -31.49 -42.30 -34.62
C ARG A 414 -30.08 -42.90 -34.68
N SER A 415 -29.63 -43.42 -33.62
CA SER A 415 -29.57 -44.89 -33.30
C SER A 415 -29.02 -45.10 -31.91
#